data_5dab5e34fb75afe91ad339ef8d7ec878
#
_entry.id   5dab5e34fb75afe91ad339ef8d7ec878
#
_cell.length_a   1.000
_cell.length_b   1.000
_cell.length_c   1.000
_cell.angle_alpha   90.00
_cell.angle_beta   90.00
_cell.angle_gamma   90.00
#
_symmetry.space_group_name_H-M   'P 1'
#
loop_
_entity.id
_entity.type
_entity.pdbx_description
1 polymer ?
#
loop_
_entity_poly.entity_id
_entity_poly.type
_entity_poly.pdbx_seq_one_letter_code
_entity_poly.pdbx_strand_id
1 'polypeptide(L)'
;MYIKHSKSTLFISKSKILNEIPILFLHGFTGSTKSWLSIRSKISSPSISIDIPGHGKSTFNNLNESYFFKDFSNELYISLLQMKIKKINLCGYSLGGRLAITFAAKYPDMINSLLIESTSLGIEDRIDREIRYKKDLNISESIEENLTEFTKNWSFNKLFEKQELRNKEGTLDQKTVRKSHNKEQLARSLKTFSIGNMPFLRNQFQKFTFPIIIVNGKDDIEYIKEGRDMLKLNKNAMQYIINNASHNVHLESEESFLDILSDLYN
;
A
#
# COMPACT_ATOMS: atom_id res chain seq x y z
N MET A 1 -10.03 8.93 -13.15
CA MET A 1 -9.54 10.26 -13.56
C MET A 1 -8.02 10.30 -13.44
N TYR A 2 -7.37 11.26 -14.13
CA TYR A 2 -5.93 11.49 -13.99
C TYR A 2 -5.71 12.86 -13.34
N ILE A 3 -4.73 12.92 -12.42
CA ILE A 3 -4.22 14.17 -11.86
C ILE A 3 -2.73 14.25 -12.20
N LYS A 4 -2.37 15.28 -12.96
CA LYS A 4 -0.98 15.50 -13.40
C LYS A 4 -0.27 16.41 -12.40
N HIS A 5 0.86 15.96 -11.89
CA HIS A 5 1.81 16.70 -11.07
C HIS A 5 3.10 16.98 -11.83
N SER A 6 4.04 17.69 -11.21
CA SER A 6 5.34 17.97 -11.83
C SER A 6 6.13 16.69 -12.12
N LYS A 7 6.17 15.76 -11.17
CA LYS A 7 7.02 14.57 -11.22
C LYS A 7 6.28 13.28 -11.58
N SER A 8 4.95 13.22 -11.37
CA SER A 8 4.15 12.05 -11.70
C SER A 8 2.77 12.41 -12.23
N THR A 9 2.12 11.43 -12.84
CA THR A 9 0.70 11.48 -13.18
C THR A 9 -0.01 10.37 -12.43
N LEU A 10 -0.95 10.72 -11.54
CA LEU A 10 -1.68 9.77 -10.73
C LEU A 10 -3.01 9.40 -11.39
N PHE A 11 -3.26 8.11 -11.53
CA PHE A 11 -4.59 7.59 -11.86
C PHE A 11 -5.38 7.30 -10.59
N ILE A 12 -6.58 7.85 -10.51
CA ILE A 12 -7.47 7.77 -9.36
C ILE A 12 -8.80 7.17 -9.81
N SER A 13 -9.22 6.11 -9.14
CA SER A 13 -10.55 5.50 -9.22
C SER A 13 -11.33 5.88 -7.97
N LYS A 14 -12.52 6.48 -8.13
CA LYS A 14 -13.34 6.93 -7.00
C LYS A 14 -14.79 6.57 -7.17
N SER A 15 -15.55 6.50 -6.08
CA SER A 15 -17.01 6.45 -6.05
C SER A 15 -17.59 7.69 -6.73
N LYS A 16 -18.82 7.57 -7.24
CA LYS A 16 -19.49 8.69 -7.90
C LYS A 16 -19.76 9.85 -6.94
N ILE A 17 -20.15 9.53 -5.70
CA ILE A 17 -20.50 10.48 -4.65
C ILE A 17 -19.47 10.36 -3.53
N LEU A 18 -18.99 11.49 -3.03
CA LEU A 18 -18.06 11.61 -1.90
C LEU A 18 -18.68 12.59 -0.89
N ASN A 19 -19.80 12.20 -0.30
CA ASN A 19 -20.59 12.99 0.65
C ASN A 19 -20.19 12.80 2.12
N GLU A 20 -19.32 11.80 2.37
CA GLU A 20 -18.80 11.44 3.68
C GLU A 20 -17.28 11.34 3.61
N ILE A 21 -16.62 11.07 4.75
CA ILE A 21 -15.18 10.83 4.78
C ILE A 21 -14.86 9.55 4.00
N PRO A 22 -14.20 9.63 2.83
CA PRO A 22 -13.97 8.46 2.00
C PRO A 22 -12.87 7.58 2.56
N ILE A 23 -12.94 6.27 2.24
CA ILE A 23 -11.84 5.35 2.44
C ILE A 23 -10.90 5.47 1.23
N LEU A 24 -9.64 5.84 1.48
CA LEU A 24 -8.61 5.88 0.45
C LEU A 24 -7.72 4.65 0.54
N PHE A 25 -7.67 3.86 -0.53
CA PHE A 25 -6.94 2.61 -0.63
C PHE A 25 -5.63 2.78 -1.42
N LEU A 26 -4.51 2.32 -0.84
CA LEU A 26 -3.19 2.22 -1.46
C LEU A 26 -2.78 0.75 -1.57
N HIS A 27 -2.54 0.28 -2.78
CA HIS A 27 -2.18 -1.11 -3.08
C HIS A 27 -0.72 -1.45 -2.74
N GLY A 28 -0.39 -2.74 -2.70
CA GLY A 28 0.98 -3.24 -2.55
C GLY A 28 1.79 -3.20 -3.85
N PHE A 29 3.08 -3.54 -3.76
CA PHE A 29 3.95 -3.65 -4.94
C PHE A 29 3.37 -4.66 -5.94
N THR A 30 3.46 -4.35 -7.22
CA THR A 30 2.85 -5.07 -8.35
C THR A 30 1.31 -5.05 -8.40
N GLY A 31 0.66 -4.33 -7.50
CA GLY A 31 -0.79 -4.11 -7.52
C GLY A 31 -1.22 -2.92 -8.38
N SER A 32 -2.49 -2.58 -8.29
CA SER A 32 -3.09 -1.37 -8.87
C SER A 32 -4.41 -1.05 -8.16
N THR A 33 -5.13 -0.04 -8.62
CA THR A 33 -6.52 0.22 -8.18
C THR A 33 -7.44 -1.00 -8.30
N LYS A 34 -7.12 -1.95 -9.18
CA LYS A 34 -7.85 -3.21 -9.36
C LYS A 34 -7.75 -4.13 -8.15
N SER A 35 -6.67 -4.07 -7.37
CA SER A 35 -6.51 -4.88 -6.16
C SER A 35 -7.62 -4.68 -5.12
N TRP A 36 -8.27 -3.51 -5.16
CA TRP A 36 -9.31 -3.13 -4.23
C TRP A 36 -10.74 -3.18 -4.82
N LEU A 37 -10.92 -3.67 -6.05
CA LEU A 37 -12.24 -3.64 -6.72
C LEU A 37 -13.27 -4.47 -5.98
N SER A 38 -12.94 -5.69 -5.55
CA SER A 38 -13.87 -6.56 -4.84
C SER A 38 -14.30 -5.92 -3.52
N ILE A 39 -13.35 -5.49 -2.68
CA ILE A 39 -13.63 -4.77 -1.43
C ILE A 39 -14.52 -3.55 -1.68
N ARG A 40 -14.14 -2.69 -2.62
CA ARG A 40 -14.84 -1.44 -2.92
C ARG A 40 -16.24 -1.63 -3.48
N SER A 41 -16.52 -2.76 -4.11
CA SER A 41 -17.85 -3.09 -4.62
C SER A 41 -18.83 -3.56 -3.53
N LYS A 42 -18.30 -3.96 -2.36
CA LYS A 42 -19.06 -4.55 -1.25
C LYS A 42 -19.23 -3.61 -0.05
N ILE A 43 -18.53 -2.48 -0.03
CA ILE A 43 -18.68 -1.45 1.01
C ILE A 43 -19.66 -0.37 0.59
N SER A 44 -20.46 0.14 1.54
CA SER A 44 -21.37 1.28 1.32
C SER A 44 -20.65 2.63 1.36
N SER A 45 -19.58 2.74 2.12
CA SER A 45 -18.80 3.97 2.30
C SER A 45 -18.19 4.47 0.99
N PRO A 46 -18.15 5.81 0.77
CA PRO A 46 -17.41 6.38 -0.36
C PRO A 46 -15.97 5.94 -0.38
N SER A 47 -15.44 5.62 -1.55
CA SER A 47 -14.10 5.06 -1.66
C SER A 47 -13.29 5.62 -2.81
N ILE A 48 -11.98 5.69 -2.60
CA ILE A 48 -10.98 6.13 -3.55
C ILE A 48 -9.88 5.06 -3.57
N SER A 49 -9.37 4.72 -4.74
CA SER A 49 -8.11 3.97 -4.85
C SER A 49 -7.20 4.64 -5.87
N ILE A 50 -5.90 4.57 -5.63
CA ILE A 50 -4.88 5.26 -6.43
C ILE A 50 -3.88 4.23 -6.92
N ASP A 51 -3.55 4.28 -8.21
CA ASP A 51 -2.37 3.59 -8.71
C ASP A 51 -1.13 4.33 -8.22
N ILE A 52 -0.26 3.67 -7.47
CA ILE A 52 1.02 4.23 -7.00
C ILE A 52 1.90 4.51 -8.23
N PRO A 53 2.70 5.61 -8.28
CA PRO A 53 3.58 5.90 -9.42
C PRO A 53 4.39 4.68 -9.86
N GLY A 54 4.37 4.41 -11.17
CA GLY A 54 5.00 3.23 -11.77
C GLY A 54 4.12 1.97 -11.79
N HIS A 55 2.89 2.04 -11.28
CA HIS A 55 1.92 0.93 -11.30
C HIS A 55 0.65 1.32 -12.08
N GLY A 56 0.00 0.29 -12.65
CA GLY A 56 -1.27 0.45 -13.33
C GLY A 56 -1.23 1.53 -14.40
N LYS A 57 -1.99 2.60 -14.19
CA LYS A 57 -2.09 3.75 -15.10
C LYS A 57 -1.36 4.99 -14.60
N SER A 58 -0.74 4.93 -13.42
CA SER A 58 0.10 6.01 -12.88
C SER A 58 1.54 5.89 -13.36
N THR A 59 2.14 7.04 -13.68
CA THR A 59 3.50 7.08 -14.23
C THR A 59 4.37 8.10 -13.51
N PHE A 60 5.68 7.84 -13.45
CA PHE A 60 6.66 8.90 -13.31
C PHE A 60 6.75 9.65 -14.64
N ASN A 61 6.72 11.00 -14.60
CA ASN A 61 6.78 11.82 -15.80
C ASN A 61 8.19 11.80 -16.42
N ASN A 62 9.22 11.64 -15.59
CA ASN A 62 10.60 11.49 -15.99
C ASN A 62 11.26 10.41 -15.11
N LEU A 63 11.72 9.32 -15.74
CA LEU A 63 12.36 8.19 -15.03
C LEU A 63 13.72 8.54 -14.41
N ASN A 64 14.37 9.59 -14.89
CA ASN A 64 15.68 10.04 -14.39
C ASN A 64 15.57 11.12 -13.30
N GLU A 65 14.39 11.69 -13.07
CA GLU A 65 14.19 12.70 -12.04
C GLU A 65 14.08 12.05 -10.65
N SER A 66 14.72 12.66 -9.64
CA SER A 66 14.61 12.17 -8.26
C SER A 66 13.18 12.24 -7.74
N TYR A 67 12.72 11.12 -7.19
CA TYR A 67 11.39 10.98 -6.58
C TYR A 67 11.51 10.19 -5.28
N PHE A 68 10.84 10.62 -4.22
CA PHE A 68 10.94 10.06 -2.89
C PHE A 68 9.56 9.86 -2.26
N PHE A 69 9.48 9.15 -1.14
CA PHE A 69 8.26 9.01 -0.34
C PHE A 69 7.56 10.33 -0.05
N LYS A 70 8.34 11.39 0.24
CA LYS A 70 7.81 12.74 0.49
C LYS A 70 7.14 13.38 -0.74
N ASP A 71 7.64 13.07 -1.94
CA ASP A 71 7.07 13.61 -3.18
C ASP A 71 5.69 12.99 -3.43
N PHE A 72 5.55 11.66 -3.26
CA PHE A 72 4.25 10.99 -3.31
C PHE A 72 3.27 11.58 -2.28
N SER A 73 3.72 11.79 -1.04
CA SER A 73 2.87 12.38 0.01
C SER A 73 2.39 13.77 -0.37
N ASN A 74 3.24 14.61 -0.97
CA ASN A 74 2.86 15.94 -1.44
C ASN A 74 1.85 15.88 -2.59
N GLU A 75 2.09 15.03 -3.58
CA GLU A 75 1.22 14.86 -4.73
C GLU A 75 -0.13 14.29 -4.34
N LEU A 76 -0.16 13.33 -3.40
CA LEU A 76 -1.40 12.82 -2.83
C LEU A 76 -2.18 13.92 -2.12
N TYR A 77 -1.52 14.73 -1.28
CA TYR A 77 -2.14 15.85 -0.58
C TYR A 77 -2.77 16.85 -1.56
N ILE A 78 -2.02 17.27 -2.58
CA ILE A 78 -2.51 18.17 -3.62
C ILE A 78 -3.70 17.55 -4.36
N SER A 79 -3.65 16.26 -4.67
CA SER A 79 -4.75 15.53 -5.33
C SER A 79 -6.02 15.54 -4.48
N LEU A 80 -5.90 15.31 -3.18
CA LEU A 80 -7.03 15.36 -2.24
C LEU A 80 -7.64 16.77 -2.16
N LEU A 81 -6.80 17.82 -2.11
CA LEU A 81 -7.28 19.22 -2.13
C LEU A 81 -8.03 19.55 -3.43
N GLN A 82 -7.50 19.14 -4.59
CA GLN A 82 -8.18 19.33 -5.88
C GLN A 82 -9.55 18.60 -5.93
N MET A 83 -9.66 17.47 -5.25
CA MET A 83 -10.94 16.75 -5.09
C MET A 83 -11.83 17.31 -3.98
N LYS A 84 -11.41 18.40 -3.30
CA LYS A 84 -12.09 19.03 -2.16
C LYS A 84 -12.26 18.11 -0.95
N ILE A 85 -11.35 17.15 -0.78
CA ILE A 85 -11.36 16.19 0.34
C ILE A 85 -10.50 16.76 1.46
N LYS A 86 -11.08 16.90 2.64
CA LYS A 86 -10.43 17.46 3.83
C LYS A 86 -9.94 16.39 4.80
N LYS A 87 -10.59 15.23 4.82
CA LYS A 87 -10.24 14.08 5.67
C LYS A 87 -10.46 12.78 4.93
N ILE A 88 -9.68 11.76 5.29
CA ILE A 88 -9.76 10.41 4.74
C ILE A 88 -9.63 9.35 5.85
N ASN A 89 -10.27 8.21 5.62
CA ASN A 89 -9.92 6.95 6.24
C ASN A 89 -8.87 6.31 5.34
N LEU A 90 -7.61 6.25 5.78
CA LEU A 90 -6.51 5.82 4.92
C LEU A 90 -6.22 4.33 5.12
N CYS A 91 -6.34 3.55 4.05
CA CYS A 91 -6.08 2.12 4.04
C CYS A 91 -4.90 1.80 3.12
N GLY A 92 -3.88 1.11 3.63
CA GLY A 92 -2.71 0.77 2.85
C GLY A 92 -2.20 -0.65 3.10
N TYR A 93 -1.93 -1.38 2.01
CA TYR A 93 -1.39 -2.74 2.03
C TYR A 93 0.10 -2.75 1.67
N SER A 94 0.93 -3.36 2.50
CA SER A 94 2.36 -3.61 2.26
C SER A 94 3.11 -2.32 1.85
N LEU A 95 3.53 -2.15 0.59
CA LEU A 95 4.06 -0.89 0.05
C LEU A 95 3.09 0.28 0.27
N GLY A 96 1.81 0.08 -0.04
CA GLY A 96 0.75 1.07 0.20
C GLY A 96 0.63 1.45 1.68
N GLY A 97 0.84 0.50 2.58
CA GLY A 97 0.89 0.73 4.03
C GLY A 97 2.06 1.64 4.44
N ARG A 98 3.24 1.43 3.87
CA ARG A 98 4.42 2.31 4.09
C ARG A 98 4.17 3.73 3.59
N LEU A 99 3.57 3.87 2.42
CA LEU A 99 3.17 5.17 1.87
C LEU A 99 2.08 5.83 2.71
N ALA A 100 1.12 5.05 3.21
CA ALA A 100 0.07 5.53 4.10
C ALA A 100 0.64 6.10 5.41
N ILE A 101 1.55 5.37 6.07
CA ILE A 101 2.23 5.82 7.29
C ILE A 101 3.04 7.09 7.01
N THR A 102 3.77 7.14 5.88
CA THR A 102 4.56 8.32 5.50
C THR A 102 3.67 9.54 5.24
N PHE A 103 2.54 9.35 4.58
CA PHE A 103 1.55 10.40 4.35
C PHE A 103 0.95 10.90 5.67
N ALA A 104 0.53 9.97 6.54
CA ALA A 104 -0.04 10.29 7.86
C ALA A 104 0.96 11.04 8.76
N ALA A 105 2.25 10.70 8.70
CA ALA A 105 3.31 11.40 9.41
C ALA A 105 3.49 12.84 8.94
N LYS A 106 3.24 13.11 7.67
CA LYS A 106 3.41 14.45 7.08
C LYS A 106 2.13 15.31 7.16
N TYR A 107 0.96 14.70 7.02
CA TYR A 107 -0.33 15.37 6.96
C TYR A 107 -1.34 14.74 7.95
N PRO A 108 -1.03 14.73 9.27
CA PRO A 108 -1.87 14.05 10.27
C PRO A 108 -3.29 14.61 10.33
N ASP A 109 -3.49 15.90 10.05
CA ASP A 109 -4.80 16.54 10.07
C ASP A 109 -5.75 16.05 8.96
N MET A 110 -5.21 15.45 7.91
CA MET A 110 -5.98 14.81 6.85
C MET A 110 -6.52 13.42 7.24
N ILE A 111 -6.02 12.83 8.34
CA ILE A 111 -6.31 11.46 8.72
C ILE A 111 -7.46 11.43 9.72
N ASN A 112 -8.53 10.70 9.38
CA ASN A 112 -9.59 10.33 10.31
C ASN A 112 -9.25 9.02 11.02
N SER A 113 -8.79 8.02 10.26
CA SER A 113 -8.27 6.75 10.75
C SER A 113 -7.21 6.18 9.79
N LEU A 114 -6.34 5.31 10.29
CA LEU A 114 -5.30 4.65 9.51
C LEU A 114 -5.43 3.13 9.65
N LEU A 115 -5.76 2.43 8.56
CA LEU A 115 -5.71 0.99 8.48
C LEU A 115 -4.48 0.58 7.67
N ILE A 116 -3.63 -0.24 8.25
CA ILE A 116 -2.41 -0.74 7.63
C ILE A 116 -2.38 -2.26 7.65
N GLU A 117 -2.20 -2.86 6.48
CA GLU A 117 -2.15 -4.30 6.30
C GLU A 117 -0.74 -4.75 5.96
N SER A 118 -0.18 -5.69 6.75
CA SER A 118 1.10 -6.36 6.50
C SER A 118 2.23 -5.40 6.11
N THR A 119 2.52 -4.44 6.97
CA THR A 119 3.51 -3.38 6.73
C THR A 119 4.36 -3.09 7.96
N SER A 120 5.37 -2.23 7.83
CA SER A 120 6.29 -1.83 8.90
C SER A 120 6.56 -0.34 8.90
N LEU A 121 7.20 0.15 9.95
CA LEU A 121 7.59 1.56 10.13
C LEU A 121 8.89 1.95 9.40
N GLY A 122 9.45 1.06 8.58
CA GLY A 122 10.75 1.22 7.94
C GLY A 122 11.85 0.44 8.67
N ILE A 123 13.09 0.58 8.23
CA ILE A 123 14.27 -0.07 8.80
C ILE A 123 15.07 0.97 9.60
N GLU A 124 15.34 0.70 10.87
CA GLU A 124 16.09 1.62 11.75
C GLU A 124 17.56 1.63 11.44
N ASP A 125 18.17 0.46 11.34
CA ASP A 125 19.60 0.32 11.11
C ASP A 125 19.99 0.78 9.70
N ARG A 126 21.07 1.56 9.61
CA ARG A 126 21.56 2.10 8.35
C ARG A 126 22.13 1.02 7.43
N ILE A 127 22.85 0.05 8.00
CA ILE A 127 23.50 -1.02 7.23
C ILE A 127 22.41 -1.92 6.63
N ASP A 128 21.41 -2.28 7.43
CA ASP A 128 20.27 -3.08 6.99
C ASP A 128 19.47 -2.36 5.88
N ARG A 129 19.33 -1.02 5.95
CA ARG A 129 18.74 -0.22 4.86
C ARG A 129 19.54 -0.31 3.58
N GLU A 130 20.86 -0.18 3.66
CA GLU A 130 21.74 -0.27 2.49
C GLU A 130 21.70 -1.67 1.86
N ILE A 131 21.73 -2.73 2.69
CA ILE A 131 21.61 -4.13 2.23
C ILE A 131 20.24 -4.32 1.53
N ARG A 132 19.17 -3.86 2.16
CA ARG A 132 17.84 -3.97 1.59
C ARG A 132 17.69 -3.20 0.29
N TYR A 133 18.21 -1.99 0.22
CA TYR A 133 18.18 -1.20 -1.01
C TYR A 133 18.92 -1.88 -2.16
N LYS A 134 20.11 -2.42 -1.91
CA LYS A 134 20.86 -3.21 -2.91
C LYS A 134 20.06 -4.41 -3.40
N LYS A 135 19.40 -5.13 -2.49
CA LYS A 135 18.51 -6.24 -2.88
C LYS A 135 17.37 -5.77 -3.80
N ASP A 136 16.72 -4.66 -3.45
CA ASP A 136 15.63 -4.12 -4.25
C ASP A 136 16.11 -3.56 -5.61
N LEU A 137 17.36 -3.07 -5.72
CA LEU A 137 18.00 -2.72 -6.99
C LEU A 137 18.16 -3.94 -7.90
N ASN A 138 18.70 -5.05 -7.40
CA ASN A 138 18.84 -6.29 -8.19
C ASN A 138 17.47 -6.82 -8.67
N ILE A 139 16.44 -6.73 -7.82
CA ILE A 139 15.08 -7.07 -8.23
C ILE A 139 14.59 -6.13 -9.34
N SER A 140 14.88 -4.82 -9.23
CA SER A 140 14.45 -3.85 -10.24
C SER A 140 15.13 -4.09 -11.60
N GLU A 141 16.38 -4.50 -11.61
CA GLU A 141 17.10 -4.91 -12.82
C GLU A 141 16.44 -6.13 -13.48
N SER A 142 16.07 -7.15 -12.69
CA SER A 142 15.36 -8.31 -13.23
C SER A 142 13.98 -7.95 -13.82
N ILE A 143 13.30 -6.93 -13.29
CA ILE A 143 12.05 -6.41 -13.86
C ILE A 143 12.32 -5.76 -15.24
N GLU A 144 13.36 -4.93 -15.33
CA GLU A 144 13.74 -4.25 -16.59
C GLU A 144 14.19 -5.24 -17.66
N GLU A 145 14.88 -6.31 -17.27
CA GLU A 145 15.30 -7.38 -18.18
C GLU A 145 14.08 -8.16 -18.70
N ASN A 146 13.31 -8.78 -17.82
CA ASN A 146 12.18 -9.64 -18.20
C ASN A 146 11.03 -9.61 -17.22
N LEU A 147 10.06 -8.71 -17.43
CA LEU A 147 8.86 -8.59 -16.59
C LEU A 147 8.05 -9.90 -16.51
N THR A 148 7.98 -10.67 -17.59
CA THR A 148 7.20 -11.92 -17.60
C THR A 148 7.81 -12.95 -16.67
N GLU A 149 9.11 -13.14 -16.74
CA GLU A 149 9.84 -14.06 -15.87
C GLU A 149 9.84 -13.57 -14.42
N PHE A 150 10.10 -12.28 -14.21
CA PHE A 150 10.00 -11.68 -12.89
C PHE A 150 8.62 -11.94 -12.25
N THR A 151 7.51 -11.67 -12.96
CA THR A 151 6.16 -11.83 -12.41
C THR A 151 5.82 -13.29 -12.11
N LYS A 152 6.36 -14.23 -12.90
CA LYS A 152 6.26 -15.67 -12.62
C LYS A 152 6.97 -16.00 -11.30
N ASN A 153 8.26 -15.62 -11.18
CA ASN A 153 9.07 -15.87 -9.99
C ASN A 153 8.53 -15.16 -8.74
N TRP A 154 8.03 -13.93 -8.90
CA TRP A 154 7.41 -13.17 -7.83
C TRP A 154 6.18 -13.86 -7.24
N SER A 155 5.45 -14.60 -8.05
CA SER A 155 4.27 -15.36 -7.60
C SER A 155 4.61 -16.56 -6.71
N PHE A 156 5.86 -17.04 -6.74
CA PHE A 156 6.38 -18.09 -5.85
C PHE A 156 7.01 -17.55 -4.56
N ASN A 157 6.94 -16.24 -4.32
CA ASN A 157 7.42 -15.68 -3.06
C ASN A 157 6.64 -16.28 -1.89
N LYS A 158 7.35 -16.63 -0.81
CA LYS A 158 6.75 -17.21 0.42
C LYS A 158 5.57 -16.38 0.97
N LEU A 159 5.58 -15.07 0.75
CA LEU A 159 4.48 -14.17 1.12
C LEU A 159 3.14 -14.56 0.46
N PHE A 160 3.16 -15.28 -0.67
CA PHE A 160 1.98 -15.61 -1.49
C PHE A 160 1.80 -17.13 -1.66
N GLU A 161 2.55 -17.96 -0.94
CA GLU A 161 2.59 -19.41 -1.13
C GLU A 161 1.21 -20.07 -1.04
N LYS A 162 0.37 -19.63 -0.10
CA LYS A 162 -0.97 -20.19 0.13
C LYS A 162 -2.11 -19.38 -0.53
N GLN A 163 -1.79 -18.28 -1.17
CA GLN A 163 -2.77 -17.33 -1.69
C GLN A 163 -3.70 -17.97 -2.75
N GLU A 164 -3.13 -18.77 -3.68
CA GLU A 164 -3.91 -19.41 -4.73
C GLU A 164 -4.85 -20.52 -4.18
N LEU A 165 -4.45 -21.20 -3.10
CA LEU A 165 -5.31 -22.19 -2.43
C LEU A 165 -6.50 -21.52 -1.74
N ARG A 166 -6.34 -20.30 -1.22
CA ARG A 166 -7.37 -19.56 -0.47
C ARG A 166 -8.30 -18.79 -1.38
N ASN A 167 -7.77 -18.17 -2.42
CA ASN A 167 -8.53 -17.41 -3.41
C ASN A 167 -7.89 -17.56 -4.80
N LYS A 168 -8.32 -18.59 -5.54
CA LYS A 168 -7.79 -18.89 -6.88
C LYS A 168 -8.11 -17.79 -7.89
N GLU A 169 -9.36 -17.31 -7.92
CA GLU A 169 -9.83 -16.31 -8.88
C GLU A 169 -9.11 -14.97 -8.66
N GLY A 170 -9.14 -14.44 -7.45
CA GLY A 170 -8.44 -13.20 -7.11
C GLY A 170 -6.92 -13.28 -7.33
N THR A 171 -6.32 -14.48 -7.15
CA THR A 171 -4.91 -14.69 -7.45
C THR A 171 -4.62 -14.64 -8.94
N LEU A 172 -5.50 -15.18 -9.80
CA LEU A 172 -5.38 -15.09 -11.25
C LEU A 172 -5.52 -13.65 -11.73
N ASP A 173 -6.48 -12.91 -11.17
CA ASP A 173 -6.63 -11.48 -11.45
C ASP A 173 -5.39 -10.68 -11.07
N GLN A 174 -4.82 -10.95 -9.90
CA GLN A 174 -3.58 -10.32 -9.46
C GLN A 174 -2.40 -10.66 -10.38
N LYS A 175 -2.26 -11.93 -10.82
CA LYS A 175 -1.25 -12.35 -11.80
C LYS A 175 -1.40 -11.60 -13.14
N THR A 176 -2.63 -11.36 -13.56
CA THR A 176 -2.94 -10.58 -14.77
C THR A 176 -2.55 -9.12 -14.62
N VAL A 177 -2.85 -8.50 -13.48
CA VAL A 177 -2.43 -7.13 -13.16
C VAL A 177 -0.90 -7.02 -13.17
N ARG A 178 -0.18 -7.96 -12.54
CA ARG A 178 1.29 -7.97 -12.50
C ARG A 178 1.93 -7.92 -13.89
N LYS A 179 1.39 -8.69 -14.84
CA LYS A 179 1.89 -8.76 -16.22
C LYS A 179 1.56 -7.52 -17.05
N SER A 180 0.59 -6.72 -16.64
CA SER A 180 0.13 -5.54 -17.39
C SER A 180 0.92 -4.26 -17.12
N HIS A 181 1.87 -4.27 -16.19
CA HIS A 181 2.68 -3.10 -15.88
C HIS A 181 3.68 -2.78 -16.98
N ASN A 182 4.04 -1.50 -17.11
CA ASN A 182 5.23 -1.09 -17.85
C ASN A 182 6.47 -1.42 -16.98
N LYS A 183 7.44 -2.14 -17.55
CA LYS A 183 8.58 -2.68 -16.82
C LYS A 183 9.51 -1.60 -16.28
N GLU A 184 9.80 -0.56 -17.05
CA GLU A 184 10.67 0.55 -16.64
C GLU A 184 10.02 1.37 -15.51
N GLN A 185 8.72 1.61 -15.60
CA GLN A 185 7.95 2.31 -14.59
C GLN A 185 7.87 1.48 -13.29
N LEU A 186 7.62 0.17 -13.38
CA LEU A 186 7.54 -0.72 -12.22
C LEU A 186 8.91 -0.86 -11.52
N ALA A 187 9.98 -1.05 -12.28
CA ALA A 187 11.34 -1.08 -11.77
C ALA A 187 11.71 0.23 -11.07
N ARG A 188 11.37 1.35 -11.69
CA ARG A 188 11.56 2.68 -11.09
C ARG A 188 10.80 2.80 -9.78
N SER A 189 9.57 2.30 -9.71
CA SER A 189 8.77 2.31 -8.49
C SER A 189 9.43 1.54 -7.36
N LEU A 190 9.99 0.35 -7.64
CA LEU A 190 10.71 -0.43 -6.63
C LEU A 190 11.96 0.29 -6.12
N LYS A 191 12.76 0.88 -7.03
CA LYS A 191 13.94 1.69 -6.65
C LYS A 191 13.53 2.87 -5.76
N THR A 192 12.47 3.57 -6.13
CA THR A 192 11.98 4.75 -5.43
C THR A 192 11.42 4.43 -4.04
N PHE A 193 10.54 3.43 -3.98
CA PHE A 193 9.79 3.06 -2.78
C PHE A 193 10.35 1.82 -2.07
N SER A 194 11.62 1.49 -2.31
CA SER A 194 12.33 0.52 -1.48
C SER A 194 12.20 0.89 -0.02
N ILE A 195 11.96 -0.10 0.84
CA ILE A 195 11.95 0.13 2.29
C ILE A 195 13.32 0.61 2.79
N GLY A 196 14.40 0.30 2.04
CA GLY A 196 15.73 0.84 2.30
C GLY A 196 15.84 2.36 2.14
N ASN A 197 14.95 2.97 1.32
CA ASN A 197 14.85 4.42 1.12
C ASN A 197 13.78 5.07 2.01
N MET A 198 12.98 4.27 2.71
CA MET A 198 11.95 4.79 3.60
C MET A 198 12.57 5.42 4.84
N PRO A 199 12.13 6.61 5.28
CA PRO A 199 12.51 7.10 6.61
C PRO A 199 11.96 6.17 7.69
N PHE A 200 12.73 5.92 8.75
CA PHE A 200 12.22 5.17 9.90
C PHE A 200 11.25 6.04 10.71
N LEU A 201 9.98 5.63 10.78
CA LEU A 201 8.87 6.48 11.25
C LEU A 201 8.41 6.18 12.67
N ARG A 202 9.22 5.51 13.50
CA ARG A 202 8.88 5.16 14.88
C ARG A 202 8.41 6.37 15.70
N ASN A 203 9.18 7.45 15.67
CA ASN A 203 8.90 8.65 16.47
C ASN A 203 7.63 9.41 16.00
N GLN A 204 7.36 9.38 14.71
CA GLN A 204 6.14 9.97 14.13
C GLN A 204 4.92 9.12 14.48
N PHE A 205 5.03 7.81 14.35
CA PHE A 205 3.95 6.87 14.66
C PHE A 205 3.48 6.97 16.12
N GLN A 206 4.42 7.15 17.05
CA GLN A 206 4.11 7.36 18.48
C GLN A 206 3.23 8.59 18.74
N LYS A 207 3.29 9.60 17.85
CA LYS A 207 2.57 10.87 17.98
C LYS A 207 1.20 10.87 17.32
N PHE A 208 0.81 9.81 16.60
CA PHE A 208 -0.50 9.76 15.96
C PHE A 208 -1.62 9.73 17.01
N THR A 209 -2.62 10.59 16.81
CA THR A 209 -3.75 10.76 17.75
C THR A 209 -5.06 10.16 17.23
N PHE A 210 -5.10 9.75 15.97
CA PHE A 210 -6.23 9.10 15.34
C PHE A 210 -6.19 7.58 15.55
N PRO A 211 -7.33 6.86 15.39
CA PRO A 211 -7.37 5.41 15.44
C PRO A 211 -6.45 4.76 14.40
N ILE A 212 -5.70 3.73 14.83
CA ILE A 212 -4.79 2.97 13.99
C ILE A 212 -5.20 1.51 14.06
N ILE A 213 -5.45 0.92 12.89
CA ILE A 213 -5.84 -0.47 12.74
C ILE A 213 -4.73 -1.20 12.00
N ILE A 214 -4.19 -2.23 12.61
CA ILE A 214 -3.13 -3.08 12.04
C ILE A 214 -3.76 -4.42 11.70
N VAL A 215 -3.68 -4.85 10.45
CA VAL A 215 -4.25 -6.11 9.98
C VAL A 215 -3.13 -7.02 9.50
N ASN A 216 -3.08 -8.24 10.03
CA ASN A 216 -2.11 -9.25 9.63
C ASN A 216 -2.79 -10.60 9.44
N GLY A 217 -2.36 -11.36 8.47
CA GLY A 217 -2.72 -12.77 8.36
C GLY A 217 -1.95 -13.60 9.37
N LYS A 218 -2.58 -14.68 9.88
CA LYS A 218 -1.99 -15.56 10.90
C LYS A 218 -0.68 -16.23 10.43
N ASP A 219 -0.53 -16.44 9.14
CA ASP A 219 0.67 -17.06 8.57
C ASP A 219 1.78 -16.03 8.25
N ASP A 220 1.52 -14.74 8.41
CA ASP A 220 2.48 -13.64 8.18
C ASP A 220 3.24 -13.27 9.47
N ILE A 221 4.01 -14.25 9.99
CA ILE A 221 4.63 -14.19 11.32
C ILE A 221 5.52 -12.96 11.50
N GLU A 222 6.28 -12.60 10.46
CA GLU A 222 7.18 -11.44 10.50
C GLU A 222 6.38 -10.14 10.72
N TYR A 223 5.31 -9.94 9.97
CA TYR A 223 4.50 -8.74 10.08
C TYR A 223 3.55 -8.75 11.28
N ILE A 224 3.20 -9.91 11.83
CA ILE A 224 2.54 -10.00 13.15
C ILE A 224 3.46 -9.41 14.23
N LYS A 225 4.76 -9.72 14.20
CA LYS A 225 5.75 -9.16 15.12
C LYS A 225 5.86 -7.64 14.97
N GLU A 226 5.97 -7.15 13.73
CA GLU A 226 5.96 -5.71 13.44
C GLU A 226 4.71 -5.03 14.01
N GLY A 227 3.52 -5.61 13.80
CA GLY A 227 2.27 -5.10 14.35
C GLY A 227 2.26 -5.05 15.88
N ARG A 228 2.75 -6.10 16.55
CA ARG A 228 2.89 -6.13 18.02
C ARG A 228 3.84 -5.04 18.55
N ASP A 229 4.91 -4.77 17.83
CA ASP A 229 5.83 -3.70 18.21
C ASP A 229 5.20 -2.32 17.98
N MET A 230 4.39 -2.13 16.95
CA MET A 230 3.60 -0.92 16.75
C MET A 230 2.56 -0.69 17.86
N LEU A 231 1.90 -1.75 18.38
CA LEU A 231 0.96 -1.63 19.52
C LEU A 231 1.63 -1.06 20.76
N LYS A 232 2.89 -1.43 21.02
CA LYS A 232 3.64 -0.91 22.17
C LYS A 232 3.97 0.58 22.04
N LEU A 233 3.98 1.09 20.81
CA LEU A 233 4.38 2.47 20.52
C LEU A 233 3.22 3.44 20.61
N ASN A 234 1.98 3.02 20.31
CA ASN A 234 0.85 3.93 20.25
C ASN A 234 -0.42 3.29 20.83
N LYS A 235 -0.99 3.93 21.87
CA LYS A 235 -2.19 3.46 22.56
C LYS A 235 -3.48 3.50 21.72
N ASN A 236 -3.49 4.24 20.62
CA ASN A 236 -4.61 4.31 19.70
C ASN A 236 -4.56 3.20 18.64
N ALA A 237 -3.55 2.33 18.69
CA ALA A 237 -3.40 1.21 17.77
C ALA A 237 -4.09 -0.05 18.32
N MET A 238 -4.74 -0.79 17.40
CA MET A 238 -5.26 -2.14 17.64
C MET A 238 -4.81 -3.06 16.51
N GLN A 239 -4.64 -4.36 16.81
CA GLN A 239 -4.19 -5.35 15.83
C GLN A 239 -5.20 -6.48 15.70
N TYR A 240 -5.56 -6.77 14.44
CA TYR A 240 -6.35 -7.92 14.04
C TYR A 240 -5.43 -8.96 13.39
N ILE A 241 -5.47 -10.21 13.89
CA ILE A 241 -4.76 -11.35 13.32
C ILE A 241 -5.80 -12.27 12.69
N ILE A 242 -5.84 -12.33 11.37
CA ILE A 242 -6.88 -13.01 10.61
C ILE A 242 -6.46 -14.45 10.32
N ASN A 243 -7.30 -15.41 10.72
CA ASN A 243 -7.11 -16.83 10.38
C ASN A 243 -7.21 -17.03 8.86
N ASN A 244 -6.58 -18.09 8.38
CA ASN A 244 -6.57 -18.44 6.96
C ASN A 244 -6.10 -17.34 6.01
N ALA A 245 -5.22 -16.45 6.48
CA ALA A 245 -4.60 -15.43 5.68
C ALA A 245 -3.09 -15.37 5.93
N SER A 246 -2.33 -14.95 4.93
CA SER A 246 -0.92 -14.62 5.00
C SER A 246 -0.70 -13.12 4.75
N HIS A 247 0.21 -12.75 3.88
CA HIS A 247 0.59 -11.35 3.66
C HIS A 247 -0.52 -10.49 2.99
N ASN A 248 -1.45 -11.10 2.27
CA ASN A 248 -2.49 -10.41 1.49
C ASN A 248 -3.89 -10.73 2.05
N VAL A 249 -4.21 -10.18 3.22
CA VAL A 249 -5.45 -10.51 3.96
C VAL A 249 -6.70 -10.13 3.17
N HIS A 250 -6.73 -8.93 2.57
CA HIS A 250 -7.88 -8.45 1.81
C HIS A 250 -8.22 -9.30 0.57
N LEU A 251 -7.25 -10.10 0.09
CA LEU A 251 -7.46 -11.05 -0.98
C LEU A 251 -7.75 -12.47 -0.44
N GLU A 252 -7.01 -12.92 0.57
CA GLU A 252 -7.04 -14.29 1.07
C GLU A 252 -8.22 -14.55 2.01
N SER A 253 -8.69 -13.54 2.74
CA SER A 253 -9.80 -13.59 3.70
C SER A 253 -10.65 -12.32 3.58
N GLU A 254 -11.26 -12.14 2.40
CA GLU A 254 -11.99 -10.93 2.03
C GLU A 254 -13.13 -10.61 3.02
N GLU A 255 -13.90 -11.62 3.43
CA GLU A 255 -15.02 -11.44 4.38
C GLU A 255 -14.53 -10.86 5.70
N SER A 256 -13.47 -11.45 6.30
CA SER A 256 -12.92 -10.93 7.55
C SER A 256 -12.37 -9.50 7.41
N PHE A 257 -11.83 -9.16 6.23
CA PHE A 257 -11.37 -7.80 5.96
C PHE A 257 -12.55 -6.81 5.84
N LEU A 258 -13.64 -7.24 5.21
CA LEU A 258 -14.88 -6.46 5.11
C LEU A 258 -15.54 -6.25 6.48
N ASP A 259 -15.53 -7.26 7.36
CA ASP A 259 -16.04 -7.13 8.74
C ASP A 259 -15.29 -6.03 9.49
N ILE A 260 -13.95 -6.00 9.39
CA ILE A 260 -13.14 -4.93 9.99
C ILE A 260 -13.53 -3.54 9.44
N LEU A 261 -13.72 -3.42 8.12
CA LEU A 261 -14.13 -2.15 7.52
C LEU A 261 -15.55 -1.74 7.95
N SER A 262 -16.46 -2.70 8.08
CA SER A 262 -17.83 -2.48 8.54
C SER A 262 -17.86 -1.98 9.99
N ASP A 263 -17.09 -2.60 10.88
CA ASP A 263 -17.01 -2.20 12.30
C ASP A 263 -16.43 -0.79 12.48
N LEU A 264 -15.61 -0.33 11.52
CA LEU A 264 -14.92 0.95 11.62
C LEU A 264 -15.66 2.11 10.95
N TYR A 265 -16.46 1.84 9.91
CA TYR A 265 -16.92 2.88 9.00
C TYR A 265 -18.43 2.86 8.68
N ASN A 266 -19.22 2.00 9.37
CA ASN A 266 -20.69 1.96 9.28
C ASN A 266 -21.38 2.58 10.49
#